data_812326e8acba3962662d34d0f6fb9ce2
#
_entry.id   812326e8acba3962662d34d0f6fb9ce2
#
_cell.length_a   1.000
_cell.length_b   1.000
_cell.length_c   1.000
_cell.angle_alpha   90.00
_cell.angle_beta   90.00
_cell.angle_gamma   90.00
#
_symmetry.space_group_name_H-M   'P 1'
#
loop_
_entity.id
_entity.type
_entity.pdbx_description
1 polymer ?
#
loop_
_entity_poly.entity_id
_entity_poly.type
_entity_poly.pdbx_seq_one_letter_code
_entity_poly.pdbx_strand_id
1 'polypeptide(L)'
;MIELKNICMSYASHKVLDNLSLKIKPGEIYGLLGSNGAGKSTTINLILGFLTADNGEIKICQKHVGNLKNNNLIGYIPENVNLYPYLSGIENLDYFSKLAGLNYTTNELVNFLIKCGLQSQAHQKKISNYSKGMRQKVGIAIAYAKKAKIYLLDEPASGLDPLSSNELSELLKNLASTGSTILMASHDLFRVRETCNKIGILKNGKLLKEMDSQNVSSQELEDIYIKFMKD
;
A
#
# COMPACT_ATOMS: atom_id res chain seq x y z
N MET A 1 2.30 4.09 12.85
CA MET A 1 2.82 2.78 13.33
C MET A 1 1.75 1.72 13.17
N ILE A 2 2.11 0.61 12.55
CA ILE A 2 1.28 -0.60 12.43
C ILE A 2 1.98 -1.70 13.23
N GLU A 3 1.25 -2.47 14.01
CA GLU A 3 1.78 -3.61 14.76
C GLU A 3 0.80 -4.79 14.67
N LEU A 4 1.30 -5.93 14.18
CA LEU A 4 0.62 -7.21 14.15
C LEU A 4 1.35 -8.15 15.12
N LYS A 5 0.61 -8.87 15.97
CA LYS A 5 1.17 -9.83 16.91
C LYS A 5 0.44 -11.16 16.80
N ASN A 6 1.17 -12.20 16.43
CA ASN A 6 0.72 -13.61 16.41
C ASN A 6 -0.59 -13.80 15.64
N ILE A 7 -0.72 -13.14 14.50
CA ILE A 7 -1.93 -13.18 13.69
C ILE A 7 -2.08 -14.54 13.04
N CYS A 8 -3.21 -15.18 13.32
CA CYS A 8 -3.68 -16.37 12.62
C CYS A 8 -5.01 -16.06 11.93
N MET A 9 -5.16 -16.55 10.69
CA MET A 9 -6.39 -16.39 9.91
C MET A 9 -6.59 -17.58 8.99
N SER A 10 -7.81 -18.11 8.97
CA SER A 10 -8.22 -19.23 8.12
C SER A 10 -9.46 -18.87 7.32
N TYR A 11 -9.56 -19.35 6.08
CA TYR A 11 -10.80 -19.41 5.32
C TYR A 11 -11.30 -20.84 5.33
N ALA A 12 -12.41 -21.10 6.01
CA ALA A 12 -12.88 -22.45 6.30
C ALA A 12 -11.77 -23.32 6.95
N SER A 13 -11.32 -24.37 6.28
CA SER A 13 -10.24 -25.24 6.77
C SER A 13 -8.83 -24.82 6.32
N HIS A 14 -8.71 -23.81 5.45
CA HIS A 14 -7.42 -23.41 4.91
C HIS A 14 -6.83 -22.26 5.70
N LYS A 15 -5.72 -22.52 6.41
CA LYS A 15 -4.97 -21.51 7.14
C LYS A 15 -4.19 -20.63 6.16
N VAL A 16 -4.50 -19.34 6.11
CA VAL A 16 -3.88 -18.35 5.21
C VAL A 16 -2.81 -17.53 5.90
N LEU A 17 -2.96 -17.27 7.21
CA LEU A 17 -1.92 -16.65 8.04
C LEU A 17 -1.67 -17.52 9.25
N ASP A 18 -0.40 -17.75 9.56
CA ASP A 18 0.05 -18.60 10.64
C ASP A 18 1.10 -17.89 11.50
N ASN A 19 0.65 -17.33 12.62
CA ASN A 19 1.48 -16.66 13.62
C ASN A 19 2.27 -15.46 13.03
N LEU A 20 1.64 -14.69 12.13
CA LEU A 20 2.28 -13.52 11.51
C LEU A 20 2.46 -12.40 12.54
N SER A 21 3.71 -11.99 12.73
CA SER A 21 4.05 -10.82 13.55
C SER A 21 4.94 -9.88 12.74
N LEU A 22 4.58 -8.59 12.68
CA LEU A 22 5.39 -7.55 12.05
C LEU A 22 5.10 -6.18 12.69
N LYS A 23 6.06 -5.26 12.55
CA LYS A 23 5.94 -3.91 13.07
C LYS A 23 6.52 -2.91 12.09
N ILE A 24 5.73 -1.87 11.76
CA ILE A 24 6.11 -0.81 10.84
C ILE A 24 6.11 0.51 11.61
N LYS A 25 7.24 1.22 11.58
CA LYS A 25 7.42 2.49 12.28
C LYS A 25 6.85 3.67 11.46
N PRO A 26 6.58 4.82 12.10
CA PRO A 26 6.33 6.05 11.36
C PRO A 26 7.52 6.41 10.45
N GLY A 27 7.24 6.87 9.24
CA GLY A 27 8.27 7.20 8.25
C GLY A 27 8.94 5.99 7.58
N GLU A 28 8.44 4.78 7.82
CA GLU A 28 8.99 3.54 7.25
C GLU A 28 8.14 3.04 6.09
N ILE A 29 8.80 2.62 5.01
CA ILE A 29 8.21 1.84 3.93
C ILE A 29 8.58 0.39 4.15
N TYR A 30 7.59 -0.44 4.45
CA TYR A 30 7.74 -1.87 4.65
C TYR A 30 7.24 -2.62 3.42
N GLY A 31 8.09 -3.39 2.78
CA GLY A 31 7.76 -4.28 1.68
C GLY A 31 7.39 -5.67 2.19
N LEU A 32 6.15 -6.09 2.02
CA LEU A 32 5.71 -7.46 2.27
C LEU A 32 5.82 -8.26 0.97
N LEU A 33 6.93 -8.97 0.83
CA LEU A 33 7.30 -9.72 -0.37
C LEU A 33 6.81 -11.16 -0.29
N GLY A 34 6.19 -11.68 -1.35
CA GLY A 34 5.72 -13.07 -1.40
C GLY A 34 5.00 -13.41 -2.69
N SER A 35 4.90 -14.69 -2.99
CA SER A 35 4.14 -15.20 -4.15
C SER A 35 2.63 -14.91 -4.03
N ASN A 36 1.90 -15.14 -5.12
CA ASN A 36 0.44 -15.11 -5.08
C ASN A 36 -0.06 -16.21 -4.12
N GLY A 37 -1.06 -15.85 -3.29
CA GLY A 37 -1.56 -16.75 -2.26
C GLY A 37 -0.74 -16.79 -0.96
N ALA A 38 0.39 -16.09 -0.85
CA ALA A 38 1.20 -16.08 0.38
C ALA A 38 0.52 -15.46 1.61
N GLY A 39 -0.60 -14.71 1.44
CA GLY A 39 -1.33 -14.04 2.52
C GLY A 39 -1.19 -12.52 2.54
N LYS A 40 -0.54 -11.90 1.53
CA LYS A 40 -0.28 -10.45 1.47
C LYS A 40 -1.57 -9.62 1.53
N SER A 41 -2.51 -9.84 0.60
CA SER A 41 -3.80 -9.11 0.56
C SER A 41 -4.68 -9.42 1.77
N THR A 42 -4.61 -10.64 2.33
CA THR A 42 -5.28 -10.99 3.58
C THR A 42 -4.74 -10.15 4.74
N THR A 43 -3.42 -9.96 4.81
CA THR A 43 -2.77 -9.10 5.81
C THR A 43 -3.26 -7.65 5.69
N ILE A 44 -3.34 -7.11 4.47
CA ILE A 44 -3.87 -5.77 4.22
C ILE A 44 -5.34 -5.67 4.66
N ASN A 45 -6.19 -6.65 4.30
CA ASN A 45 -7.61 -6.65 4.65
C ASN A 45 -7.86 -6.75 6.17
N LEU A 46 -7.01 -7.45 6.90
CA LEU A 46 -7.04 -7.48 8.36
C LEU A 46 -6.67 -6.11 8.96
N ILE A 47 -5.65 -5.42 8.42
CA ILE A 47 -5.26 -4.07 8.85
C ILE A 47 -6.37 -3.05 8.53
N LEU A 48 -7.09 -3.22 7.41
CA LEU A 48 -8.24 -2.39 7.04
C LEU A 48 -9.48 -2.66 7.92
N GLY A 49 -9.50 -3.78 8.65
CA GLY A 49 -10.67 -4.21 9.43
C GLY A 49 -11.79 -4.81 8.57
N PHE A 50 -11.50 -5.17 7.30
CA PHE A 50 -12.45 -5.89 6.43
C PHE A 50 -12.56 -7.36 6.80
N LEU A 51 -11.55 -7.89 7.49
CA LEU A 51 -11.50 -9.24 8.04
C LEU A 51 -11.17 -9.18 9.53
N THR A 52 -11.58 -10.21 10.26
CA THR A 52 -11.23 -10.41 11.67
C THR A 52 -10.29 -11.61 11.75
N ALA A 53 -9.17 -11.47 12.45
CA ALA A 53 -8.24 -12.58 12.68
C ALA A 53 -8.86 -13.62 13.63
N ASP A 54 -8.54 -14.89 13.41
CA ASP A 54 -8.93 -15.97 14.34
C ASP A 54 -8.23 -15.81 15.69
N ASN A 55 -6.94 -15.40 15.65
CA ASN A 55 -6.13 -15.15 16.83
C ASN A 55 -5.14 -14.01 16.56
N GLY A 56 -4.64 -13.41 17.65
CA GLY A 56 -3.64 -12.35 17.62
C GLY A 56 -4.23 -10.95 17.79
N GLU A 57 -3.39 -9.96 17.65
CA GLU A 57 -3.74 -8.55 17.89
C GLU A 57 -3.19 -7.65 16.81
N ILE A 58 -4.03 -6.73 16.32
CA ILE A 58 -3.62 -5.69 15.35
C ILE A 58 -3.84 -4.33 15.98
N LYS A 59 -2.76 -3.53 16.04
CA LYS A 59 -2.78 -2.16 16.50
C LYS A 59 -2.34 -1.19 15.42
N ILE A 60 -3.10 -0.11 15.27
CA ILE A 60 -2.79 1.04 14.42
C ILE A 60 -2.70 2.27 15.30
N CYS A 61 -1.55 2.96 15.28
CA CYS A 61 -1.29 4.11 16.16
C CYS A 61 -1.65 3.80 17.64
N GLN A 62 -1.27 2.60 18.11
CA GLN A 62 -1.50 2.08 19.47
C GLN A 62 -2.98 1.78 19.80
N LYS A 63 -3.90 1.86 18.82
CA LYS A 63 -5.32 1.51 18.98
C LYS A 63 -5.62 0.21 18.25
N HIS A 64 -6.47 -0.64 18.83
CA HIS A 64 -6.97 -1.82 18.14
C HIS A 64 -7.78 -1.45 16.89
N VAL A 65 -7.66 -2.23 15.82
CA VAL A 65 -8.35 -1.99 14.54
C VAL A 65 -9.87 -1.86 14.73
N GLY A 66 -10.50 -2.71 15.52
CA GLY A 66 -11.94 -2.67 15.82
C GLY A 66 -12.43 -1.39 16.53
N ASN A 67 -11.52 -0.58 17.10
CA ASN A 67 -11.81 0.66 17.82
C ASN A 67 -11.50 1.93 17.00
N LEU A 68 -11.15 1.78 15.71
CA LEU A 68 -10.90 2.91 14.83
C LEU A 68 -12.23 3.52 14.38
N LYS A 69 -12.70 4.53 15.10
CA LYS A 69 -13.95 5.27 14.78
C LYS A 69 -13.91 6.07 13.47
N ASN A 70 -12.71 6.30 12.90
CA ASN A 70 -12.53 7.04 11.65
C ASN A 70 -11.37 6.44 10.83
N ASN A 71 -11.69 5.77 9.74
CA ASN A 71 -10.71 5.22 8.78
C ASN A 71 -9.99 6.29 7.94
N ASN A 72 -10.15 7.58 8.25
CA ASN A 72 -9.46 8.67 7.52
C ASN A 72 -7.93 8.61 7.68
N LEU A 73 -7.42 7.92 8.72
CA LEU A 73 -5.98 7.74 8.92
C LEU A 73 -5.33 6.80 7.91
N ILE A 74 -6.13 5.95 7.24
CA ILE A 74 -5.64 4.93 6.31
C ILE A 74 -6.05 5.28 4.90
N GLY A 75 -5.06 5.35 4.00
CA GLY A 75 -5.24 5.33 2.57
C GLY A 75 -4.98 3.92 2.03
N TYR A 76 -5.92 3.34 1.33
CA TYR A 76 -5.77 2.05 0.67
C TYR A 76 -5.74 2.22 -0.84
N ILE A 77 -4.72 1.67 -1.44
CA ILE A 77 -4.50 1.68 -2.89
C ILE A 77 -4.45 0.21 -3.35
N PRO A 78 -5.54 -0.31 -3.92
CA PRO A 78 -5.59 -1.66 -4.45
C PRO A 78 -4.76 -1.78 -5.73
N GLU A 79 -4.45 -3.00 -6.15
CA GLU A 79 -3.77 -3.28 -7.43
C GLU A 79 -4.48 -2.61 -8.61
N ASN A 80 -5.80 -2.65 -8.64
CA ASN A 80 -6.61 -1.99 -9.64
C ASN A 80 -7.43 -0.88 -8.98
N VAL A 81 -7.02 0.37 -9.19
CA VAL A 81 -7.73 1.54 -8.66
C VAL A 81 -8.99 1.77 -9.47
N ASN A 82 -10.14 1.49 -8.88
CA ASN A 82 -11.45 1.69 -9.49
C ASN A 82 -11.92 3.13 -9.27
N LEU A 83 -11.89 3.91 -10.32
CA LEU A 83 -12.38 5.29 -10.37
C LEU A 83 -13.57 5.36 -11.31
N TYR A 84 -14.38 6.41 -11.21
CA TYR A 84 -15.49 6.64 -12.12
C TYR A 84 -14.98 7.00 -13.51
N PRO A 85 -15.18 6.14 -14.53
CA PRO A 85 -14.51 6.27 -15.82
C PRO A 85 -14.96 7.47 -16.63
N TYR A 86 -16.18 7.97 -16.37
CA TYR A 86 -16.76 9.13 -17.07
C TYR A 86 -16.36 10.47 -16.45
N LEU A 87 -15.84 10.46 -15.23
CA LEU A 87 -15.31 11.62 -14.54
C LEU A 87 -13.82 11.80 -14.86
N SER A 88 -13.35 13.01 -14.79
CA SER A 88 -11.93 13.36 -14.90
C SER A 88 -11.17 13.02 -13.61
N GLY A 89 -9.83 13.15 -13.63
CA GLY A 89 -9.01 12.92 -12.45
C GLY A 89 -9.35 13.85 -11.30
N ILE A 90 -9.56 15.13 -11.59
CA ILE A 90 -9.93 16.13 -10.58
C ILE A 90 -11.35 15.91 -10.03
N GLU A 91 -12.31 15.54 -10.88
CA GLU A 91 -13.68 15.24 -10.46
C GLU A 91 -13.74 13.98 -9.59
N ASN A 92 -12.96 12.94 -9.90
CA ASN A 92 -12.83 11.78 -9.02
C ASN A 92 -12.24 12.16 -7.66
N LEU A 93 -11.17 12.95 -7.65
CA LEU A 93 -10.56 13.41 -6.40
C LEU A 93 -11.54 14.24 -5.56
N ASP A 94 -12.29 15.15 -6.16
CA ASP A 94 -13.33 15.95 -5.51
C ASP A 94 -14.42 15.05 -4.93
N TYR A 95 -14.94 14.12 -5.74
CA TYR A 95 -15.97 13.17 -5.33
C TYR A 95 -15.58 12.37 -4.08
N PHE A 96 -14.40 11.72 -4.12
CA PHE A 96 -13.94 10.91 -2.99
C PHE A 96 -13.55 11.76 -1.77
N SER A 97 -13.11 13.01 -1.97
CA SER A 97 -12.87 13.95 -0.87
C SER A 97 -14.19 14.32 -0.17
N LYS A 98 -15.23 14.66 -0.93
CA LYS A 98 -16.57 14.96 -0.40
C LYS A 98 -17.19 13.76 0.31
N LEU A 99 -17.00 12.55 -0.23
CA LEU A 99 -17.45 11.31 0.41
C LEU A 99 -16.78 11.09 1.78
N ALA A 100 -15.55 11.57 1.93
CA ALA A 100 -14.81 11.56 3.20
C ALA A 100 -15.17 12.74 4.13
N GLY A 101 -16.15 13.58 3.77
CA GLY A 101 -16.57 14.76 4.54
C GLY A 101 -15.63 15.96 4.39
N LEU A 102 -14.78 15.98 3.34
CA LEU A 102 -13.80 17.03 3.09
C LEU A 102 -14.21 17.85 1.86
N ASN A 103 -14.09 19.16 1.97
CA ASN A 103 -14.36 20.08 0.86
C ASN A 103 -13.10 20.85 0.53
N TYR A 104 -12.72 20.81 -0.74
CA TYR A 104 -11.53 21.49 -1.27
C TYR A 104 -11.90 22.40 -2.43
N THR A 105 -11.16 23.49 -2.58
CA THR A 105 -11.21 24.34 -3.77
C THR A 105 -10.56 23.60 -4.95
N THR A 106 -10.89 24.01 -6.18
CA THR A 106 -10.27 23.47 -7.40
C THR A 106 -8.74 23.59 -7.36
N ASN A 107 -8.21 24.68 -6.83
CA ASN A 107 -6.76 24.90 -6.73
C ASN A 107 -6.10 23.91 -5.76
N GLU A 108 -6.74 23.58 -4.63
CA GLU A 108 -6.23 22.57 -3.70
C GLU A 108 -6.25 21.19 -4.34
N LEU A 109 -7.33 20.80 -5.03
CA LEU A 109 -7.42 19.54 -5.75
C LEU A 109 -6.33 19.40 -6.82
N VAL A 110 -6.11 20.46 -7.62
CA VAL A 110 -5.02 20.49 -8.60
C VAL A 110 -3.65 20.29 -7.92
N ASN A 111 -3.42 20.97 -6.79
CA ASN A 111 -2.18 20.83 -6.04
C ASN A 111 -1.97 19.41 -5.50
N PHE A 112 -3.01 18.71 -5.07
CA PHE A 112 -2.91 17.31 -4.65
C PHE A 112 -2.51 16.41 -5.82
N LEU A 113 -3.12 16.58 -7.00
CA LEU A 113 -2.79 15.81 -8.20
C LEU A 113 -1.32 16.05 -8.64
N ILE A 114 -0.87 17.30 -8.63
CA ILE A 114 0.53 17.67 -8.96
C ILE A 114 1.49 17.02 -7.96
N LYS A 115 1.23 17.12 -6.66
CA LYS A 115 2.05 16.49 -5.60
C LYS A 115 2.16 14.97 -5.75
N CYS A 116 1.11 14.34 -6.27
CA CYS A 116 1.10 12.92 -6.57
C CYS A 116 1.63 12.60 -7.98
N GLY A 117 2.24 13.54 -8.66
CA GLY A 117 2.92 13.34 -9.94
C GLY A 117 2.00 13.15 -11.14
N LEU A 118 0.71 13.54 -11.04
CA LEU A 118 -0.17 13.53 -12.20
C LEU A 118 0.07 14.77 -13.04
N GLN A 119 0.38 14.59 -14.32
CA GLN A 119 0.66 15.69 -15.25
C GLN A 119 -0.58 16.58 -15.43
N SER A 120 -0.38 17.91 -15.49
CA SER A 120 -1.46 18.89 -15.54
C SER A 120 -2.43 18.69 -16.70
N GLN A 121 -1.93 18.29 -17.88
CA GLN A 121 -2.77 18.01 -19.05
C GLN A 121 -3.71 16.80 -18.86
N ALA A 122 -3.49 16.00 -17.84
CA ALA A 122 -4.34 14.85 -17.52
C ALA A 122 -5.49 15.21 -16.56
N HIS A 123 -5.35 16.26 -15.74
CA HIS A 123 -6.29 16.55 -14.66
C HIS A 123 -7.76 16.59 -15.10
N GLN A 124 -8.03 17.16 -16.28
CA GLN A 124 -9.37 17.29 -16.85
C GLN A 124 -9.76 16.17 -17.82
N LYS A 125 -8.84 15.24 -18.14
CA LYS A 125 -9.16 14.10 -19.01
C LYS A 125 -9.97 13.06 -18.24
N LYS A 126 -10.92 12.40 -18.90
CA LYS A 126 -11.71 11.31 -18.33
C LYS A 126 -10.80 10.13 -17.95
N ILE A 127 -11.13 9.47 -16.84
CA ILE A 127 -10.40 8.31 -16.34
C ILE A 127 -10.36 7.16 -17.35
N SER A 128 -11.38 7.03 -18.21
CA SER A 128 -11.37 6.05 -19.32
C SER A 128 -10.12 6.15 -20.22
N ASN A 129 -9.51 7.32 -20.31
CA ASN A 129 -8.30 7.57 -21.10
C ASN A 129 -7.00 7.51 -20.27
N TYR A 130 -7.06 7.05 -19.01
CA TYR A 130 -5.89 6.99 -18.14
C TYR A 130 -5.17 5.65 -18.27
N SER A 131 -3.83 5.72 -18.24
CA SER A 131 -3.00 4.55 -17.99
C SER A 131 -3.22 4.01 -16.57
N LYS A 132 -2.78 2.78 -16.29
CA LYS A 132 -2.82 2.21 -14.93
C LYS A 132 -2.06 3.11 -13.94
N GLY A 133 -0.87 3.58 -14.30
CA GLY A 133 -0.06 4.49 -13.47
C GLY A 133 -0.75 5.82 -13.17
N MET A 134 -1.46 6.40 -14.13
CA MET A 134 -2.24 7.61 -13.89
C MET A 134 -3.38 7.37 -12.89
N ARG A 135 -4.08 6.23 -12.97
CA ARG A 135 -5.12 5.85 -12.00
C ARG A 135 -4.53 5.64 -10.60
N GLN A 136 -3.36 4.99 -10.49
CA GLN A 136 -2.64 4.83 -9.22
C GLN A 136 -2.33 6.19 -8.58
N LYS A 137 -1.81 7.16 -9.36
CA LYS A 137 -1.53 8.52 -8.87
C LYS A 137 -2.78 9.22 -8.32
N VAL A 138 -3.93 9.07 -8.98
CA VAL A 138 -5.21 9.60 -8.46
C VAL A 138 -5.62 8.89 -7.19
N GLY A 139 -5.49 7.57 -7.10
CA GLY A 139 -5.76 6.80 -5.87
C GLY A 139 -4.92 7.28 -4.68
N ILE A 140 -3.63 7.55 -4.92
CA ILE A 140 -2.73 8.10 -3.89
C ILE A 140 -3.14 9.55 -3.56
N ALA A 141 -3.54 10.36 -4.54
CA ALA A 141 -4.00 11.73 -4.31
C ALA A 141 -5.27 11.76 -3.44
N ILE A 142 -6.20 10.82 -3.63
CA ILE A 142 -7.38 10.66 -2.78
C ILE A 142 -6.97 10.35 -1.32
N ALA A 143 -6.04 9.41 -1.11
CA ALA A 143 -5.53 9.09 0.21
C ALA A 143 -4.78 10.29 0.83
N TYR A 144 -4.02 11.02 0.04
CA TYR A 144 -3.30 12.22 0.47
C TYR A 144 -4.27 13.35 0.87
N ALA A 145 -5.30 13.61 0.07
CA ALA A 145 -6.33 14.60 0.37
C ALA A 145 -7.08 14.27 1.66
N LYS A 146 -7.29 12.99 1.97
CA LYS A 146 -7.83 12.52 3.26
C LYS A 146 -6.88 12.72 4.44
N LYS A 147 -5.67 13.24 4.22
CA LYS A 147 -4.60 13.39 5.23
C LYS A 147 -4.24 12.05 5.89
N ALA A 148 -4.26 10.98 5.11
CA ALA A 148 -3.86 9.66 5.57
C ALA A 148 -2.43 9.69 6.12
N LYS A 149 -2.22 8.99 7.24
CA LYS A 149 -0.91 8.81 7.88
C LYS A 149 -0.32 7.43 7.59
N ILE A 150 -1.17 6.54 7.11
CA ILE A 150 -0.84 5.14 6.79
C ILE A 150 -1.32 4.87 5.38
N TYR A 151 -0.43 4.34 4.56
CA TYR A 151 -0.74 3.93 3.19
C TYR A 151 -0.54 2.42 3.07
N LEU A 152 -1.60 1.74 2.64
CA LEU A 152 -1.58 0.31 2.36
C LEU A 152 -1.72 0.14 0.86
N LEU A 153 -0.71 -0.46 0.22
CA LEU A 153 -0.69 -0.64 -1.22
C LEU A 153 -0.59 -2.13 -1.55
N ASP A 154 -1.51 -2.61 -2.36
CA ASP A 154 -1.52 -3.99 -2.84
C ASP A 154 -1.09 -4.03 -4.30
N GLU A 155 0.09 -4.61 -4.57
CA GLU A 155 0.73 -4.73 -5.89
C GLU A 155 0.75 -3.41 -6.70
N PRO A 156 1.18 -2.27 -6.11
CA PRO A 156 0.96 -0.95 -6.70
C PRO A 156 1.74 -0.71 -7.99
N ALA A 157 2.84 -1.43 -8.21
CA ALA A 157 3.68 -1.31 -9.42
C ALA A 157 3.33 -2.37 -10.49
N SER A 158 2.42 -3.32 -10.20
CA SER A 158 2.03 -4.37 -11.14
C SER A 158 1.51 -3.79 -12.46
N GLY A 159 2.10 -4.19 -13.59
CA GLY A 159 1.70 -3.75 -14.93
C GLY A 159 1.98 -2.27 -15.25
N LEU A 160 2.82 -1.60 -14.46
CA LEU A 160 3.35 -0.28 -14.81
C LEU A 160 4.59 -0.41 -15.69
N ASP A 161 4.78 0.56 -16.58
CA ASP A 161 6.05 0.73 -17.27
C ASP A 161 7.17 1.16 -16.29
N PRO A 162 8.45 1.00 -16.67
CA PRO A 162 9.58 1.32 -15.79
C PRO A 162 9.59 2.76 -15.28
N LEU A 163 9.21 3.73 -16.12
CA LEU A 163 9.18 5.14 -15.73
C LEU A 163 8.09 5.40 -14.69
N SER A 164 6.86 4.95 -14.95
CA SER A 164 5.75 5.08 -14.03
C SER A 164 6.02 4.40 -12.69
N SER A 165 6.71 3.25 -12.70
CA SER A 165 7.11 2.54 -11.48
C SER A 165 8.14 3.31 -10.67
N ASN A 166 9.12 3.96 -11.32
CA ASN A 166 10.11 4.81 -10.65
C ASN A 166 9.43 6.04 -10.03
N GLU A 167 8.55 6.72 -10.79
CA GLU A 167 7.79 7.87 -10.27
C GLU A 167 6.94 7.51 -9.06
N LEU A 168 6.33 6.31 -9.06
CA LEU A 168 5.59 5.81 -7.91
C LEU A 168 6.52 5.58 -6.72
N SER A 169 7.69 4.96 -6.92
CA SER A 169 8.67 4.74 -5.85
C SER A 169 9.12 6.05 -5.21
N GLU A 170 9.43 7.07 -6.01
CA GLU A 170 9.82 8.39 -5.49
C GLU A 170 8.67 9.08 -4.73
N LEU A 171 7.44 8.96 -5.21
CA LEU A 171 6.26 9.46 -4.50
C LEU A 171 6.10 8.80 -3.12
N LEU A 172 6.26 7.47 -3.02
CA LEU A 172 6.17 6.75 -1.76
C LEU A 172 7.30 7.15 -0.80
N LYS A 173 8.53 7.29 -1.29
CA LYS A 173 9.66 7.80 -0.49
C LYS A 173 9.40 9.21 0.05
N ASN A 174 8.85 10.09 -0.78
CA ASN A 174 8.48 11.44 -0.35
C ASN A 174 7.37 11.43 0.72
N LEU A 175 6.36 10.58 0.59
CA LEU A 175 5.34 10.42 1.63
C LEU A 175 5.92 9.89 2.94
N ALA A 176 6.82 8.91 2.88
CA ALA A 176 7.48 8.36 4.05
C ALA A 176 8.38 9.40 4.74
N SER A 177 9.15 10.19 3.98
CA SER A 177 10.02 11.24 4.52
C SER A 177 9.25 12.33 5.30
N THR A 178 7.95 12.53 4.98
CA THR A 178 7.05 13.40 5.75
C THR A 178 6.38 12.72 6.95
N GLY A 179 6.80 11.48 7.28
CA GLY A 179 6.35 10.74 8.46
C GLY A 179 5.21 9.75 8.22
N SER A 180 4.79 9.54 6.97
CA SER A 180 3.78 8.54 6.64
C SER A 180 4.33 7.13 6.84
N THR A 181 3.48 6.21 7.33
CA THR A 181 3.78 4.77 7.45
C THR A 181 3.25 4.06 6.22
N ILE A 182 4.08 3.29 5.53
CA ILE A 182 3.69 2.63 4.27
C ILE A 182 3.90 1.13 4.37
N LEU A 183 2.87 0.35 4.04
CA LEU A 183 2.96 -1.09 3.77
C LEU A 183 2.69 -1.32 2.29
N MET A 184 3.68 -1.87 1.59
CA MET A 184 3.58 -2.26 0.19
C MET A 184 3.67 -3.77 0.07
N ALA A 185 2.57 -4.41 -0.29
CA ALA A 185 2.55 -5.83 -0.64
C ALA A 185 2.94 -5.99 -2.11
N SER A 186 3.91 -6.85 -2.41
CA SER A 186 4.36 -7.08 -3.78
C SER A 186 5.02 -8.46 -3.95
N HIS A 187 5.10 -8.91 -5.21
CA HIS A 187 5.93 -10.05 -5.61
C HIS A 187 7.17 -9.60 -6.42
N ASP A 188 7.30 -8.30 -6.69
CA ASP A 188 8.41 -7.70 -7.44
C ASP A 188 9.58 -7.38 -6.50
N LEU A 189 10.61 -8.26 -6.51
CA LEU A 189 11.80 -8.13 -5.68
C LEU A 189 12.54 -6.81 -5.93
N PHE A 190 12.69 -6.45 -7.22
CA PHE A 190 13.43 -5.25 -7.59
C PHE A 190 12.75 -4.00 -7.04
N ARG A 191 11.44 -3.86 -7.23
CA ARG A 191 10.68 -2.71 -6.73
C ARG A 191 10.64 -2.63 -5.21
N VAL A 192 10.50 -3.77 -4.53
CA VAL A 192 10.53 -3.81 -3.07
C VAL A 192 11.90 -3.37 -2.55
N ARG A 193 12.99 -3.89 -3.14
CA ARG A 193 14.36 -3.54 -2.75
C ARG A 193 14.65 -2.06 -2.96
N GLU A 194 14.22 -1.47 -4.09
CA GLU A 194 14.49 -0.07 -4.44
C GLU A 194 13.63 0.94 -3.64
N THR A 195 12.44 0.54 -3.23
CA THR A 195 11.46 1.46 -2.64
C THR A 195 11.40 1.38 -1.12
N CYS A 196 11.52 0.17 -0.56
CA CYS A 196 11.26 -0.07 0.86
C CYS A 196 12.50 0.14 1.74
N ASN A 197 12.28 0.51 3.00
CA ASN A 197 13.34 0.55 4.02
C ASN A 197 13.55 -0.85 4.60
N LYS A 198 12.46 -1.59 4.81
CA LYS A 198 12.45 -2.92 5.40
C LYS A 198 11.67 -3.89 4.52
N ILE A 199 12.15 -5.12 4.44
CA ILE A 199 11.56 -6.18 3.62
C ILE A 199 11.23 -7.37 4.51
N GLY A 200 9.98 -7.84 4.43
CA GLY A 200 9.54 -9.09 5.04
C GLY A 200 9.16 -10.11 3.96
N ILE A 201 9.73 -11.31 4.03
CA ILE A 201 9.42 -12.41 3.11
C ILE A 201 8.31 -13.26 3.71
N LEU A 202 7.15 -13.28 3.04
CA LEU A 202 5.96 -14.03 3.42
C LEU A 202 5.79 -15.25 2.52
N LYS A 203 5.64 -16.43 3.12
CA LYS A 203 5.32 -17.69 2.43
C LYS A 203 4.32 -18.49 3.26
N ASN A 204 3.26 -18.97 2.65
CA ASN A 204 2.22 -19.79 3.29
C ASN A 204 1.74 -19.20 4.64
N GLY A 205 1.52 -17.89 4.65
CA GLY A 205 1.04 -17.17 5.83
C GLY A 205 2.07 -16.91 6.92
N LYS A 206 3.33 -17.33 6.75
CA LYS A 206 4.41 -17.13 7.73
C LYS A 206 5.41 -16.09 7.24
N LEU A 207 5.81 -15.20 8.14
CA LEU A 207 6.93 -14.30 7.93
C LEU A 207 8.24 -15.08 8.15
N LEU A 208 8.92 -15.45 7.07
CA LEU A 208 10.11 -16.28 7.13
C LEU A 208 11.37 -15.49 7.49
N LYS A 209 11.46 -14.25 7.02
CA LYS A 209 12.62 -13.38 7.24
C LYS A 209 12.23 -11.92 7.15
N GLU A 210 12.85 -11.10 7.99
CA GLU A 210 12.86 -9.63 7.87
C GLU A 210 14.29 -9.14 7.69
N MET A 211 14.47 -8.10 6.89
CA MET A 211 15.76 -7.46 6.67
C MET A 211 15.61 -6.00 6.27
N ASP A 212 16.63 -5.20 6.56
CA ASP A 212 16.71 -3.83 6.05
C ASP A 212 17.17 -3.87 4.59
N SER A 213 16.48 -3.13 3.71
CA SER A 213 16.79 -3.14 2.28
C SER A 213 18.19 -2.64 1.95
N GLN A 214 18.75 -1.77 2.79
CA GLN A 214 20.11 -1.24 2.62
C GLN A 214 21.21 -2.28 2.85
N ASN A 215 20.90 -3.34 3.60
CA ASN A 215 21.85 -4.39 3.98
C ASN A 215 21.87 -5.58 3.02
N VAL A 216 21.15 -5.50 1.89
CA VAL A 216 21.04 -6.58 0.92
C VAL A 216 21.10 -6.02 -0.50
N SER A 217 21.93 -6.60 -1.35
CA SER A 217 21.94 -6.31 -2.79
C SER A 217 20.72 -6.95 -3.47
N SER A 218 20.43 -6.53 -4.71
CA SER A 218 19.32 -7.13 -5.49
C SER A 218 19.55 -8.61 -5.73
N GLN A 219 20.82 -9.02 -6.01
CA GLN A 219 21.16 -10.43 -6.22
C GLN A 219 21.03 -11.26 -4.95
N GLU A 220 21.51 -10.74 -3.81
CA GLU A 220 21.36 -11.44 -2.52
C GLU A 220 19.91 -11.60 -2.11
N LEU A 221 19.05 -10.57 -2.35
CA LEU A 221 17.62 -10.66 -2.08
C LEU A 221 16.97 -11.74 -2.95
N GLU A 222 17.34 -11.81 -4.23
CA GLU A 222 16.85 -12.84 -5.15
C GLU A 222 17.25 -14.23 -4.70
N ASP A 223 18.52 -14.43 -4.35
CA ASP A 223 19.04 -15.72 -3.86
C ASP A 223 18.32 -16.17 -2.58
N ILE A 224 18.13 -15.25 -1.63
CA ILE A 224 17.37 -15.50 -0.39
C ILE A 224 15.93 -15.86 -0.71
N TYR A 225 15.27 -15.11 -1.58
CA TYR A 225 13.90 -15.35 -1.98
C TYR A 225 13.72 -16.71 -2.64
N ILE A 226 14.57 -17.05 -3.61
CA ILE A 226 14.55 -18.34 -4.30
C ILE A 226 14.75 -19.49 -3.31
N LYS A 227 15.72 -19.36 -2.39
CA LYS A 227 15.94 -20.38 -1.34
C LYS A 227 14.69 -20.63 -0.53
N PHE A 228 14.03 -19.58 -0.05
CA PHE A 228 12.80 -19.74 0.73
C PHE A 228 11.61 -20.23 -0.09
N MET A 229 11.54 -19.95 -1.39
CA MET A 229 10.42 -20.39 -2.23
C MET A 229 10.56 -21.84 -2.73
N LYS A 230 11.78 -22.42 -2.79
CA LYS A 230 12.00 -23.81 -3.21
C LYS A 230 11.68 -24.83 -2.11
N ASP A 231 11.84 -24.48 -0.83
CA ASP A 231 11.50 -25.33 0.33
C ASP A 231 9.99 -25.29 0.63
#